data_dc14d6c51fb1197e73b301518e949791
#
_entry.id   dc14d6c51fb1197e73b301518e949791
#
_cell.length_a   1.000
_cell.length_b   1.000
_cell.length_c   1.000
_cell.angle_alpha   90.00
_cell.angle_beta   90.00
_cell.angle_gamma   90.00
#
_symmetry.space_group_name_H-M   'P 1'
#
loop_
_entity.id
_entity.type
_entity.pdbx_description
1 polymer ?
#
loop_
_entity_poly.entity_id
_entity_poly.type
_entity_poly.pdbx_seq_one_letter_code
_entity_poly.pdbx_strand_id
1 'polypeptide(L)'
;MRMVDDYKMVLHNSAIVINNCSPNDFPTLSRRFHIYDPVRHRLDPLGIYYDQANRKLYMPRGIDVDFVKRKVQTSMEDEFTSTVVHNHQYGYVTKKIGMKKRPRDDTQMEALKFVLCKDKYQRNSGKSQFGINLNTGGGKTFLCSCILSYLGIRSIVITAQSGILDQWKVRLQEYTDIEESEIVKIEGGPMISRILNGTSTLANKSLYLCTHSTLQNYGSTHGWDKIGELFKKLGIGIKFFDEAHQNFQNMALIDFAARDVWRTYYVTATPSRSDRQEDIIYKLYMKNVPSIDLFNPEVDPHTNYIAIKYNSCPKPADVNACKNSVYGLSNPPYIDYLMRNERFWVMFDYIFSLIYKTGGRALFYIGTNAGILKVKQRILFNYPELYNDIGIYTSISEHKQEDKNKKYILTTTKSAGAGEDIAHLKYSVILAEPFKSEVLARQTLGRTRDPNTTYIELVDVGFKQLIAYYNAKKPVFSKYASGSKVMTVDNPKLANLGEETRLSIRTRFRNVLEFNVHGPIDAITYVEGPKMMPAVYFGNNSLNRTLAE
;
A
#
# COMPACT_ATOMS: atom_id res chain seq x y z
N MET A 1 -53.05 -12.50 8.14
CA MET A 1 -52.43 -11.38 8.88
C MET A 1 -50.92 -11.68 8.96
N ARG A 2 -50.08 -11.18 8.04
CA ARG A 2 -48.62 -11.29 8.16
C ARG A 2 -48.23 -10.36 9.27
N MET A 3 -47.66 -10.88 10.37
CA MET A 3 -46.93 -10.04 11.31
C MET A 3 -45.76 -9.48 10.53
N VAL A 4 -45.78 -8.17 10.31
CA VAL A 4 -44.67 -7.42 9.72
C VAL A 4 -43.59 -7.43 10.80
N ASP A 5 -42.51 -8.17 10.56
CA ASP A 5 -41.32 -8.12 11.41
C ASP A 5 -40.77 -6.72 11.36
N ASP A 6 -40.91 -5.93 12.42
CA ASP A 6 -40.48 -4.55 12.50
C ASP A 6 -38.98 -4.45 12.18
N TYR A 7 -38.66 -3.65 11.18
CA TYR A 7 -37.26 -3.32 10.89
C TYR A 7 -36.67 -2.53 12.05
N LYS A 8 -35.56 -3.02 12.54
CA LYS A 8 -34.86 -2.37 13.64
C LYS A 8 -33.45 -1.97 13.20
N MET A 9 -33.21 -0.66 13.13
CA MET A 9 -31.88 -0.14 12.89
C MET A 9 -31.14 0.05 14.22
N VAL A 10 -29.98 -0.55 14.33
CA VAL A 10 -29.11 -0.45 15.49
C VAL A 10 -27.82 0.28 15.09
N LEU A 11 -27.52 1.37 15.78
CA LEU A 11 -26.32 2.18 15.57
C LEU A 11 -25.24 1.72 16.56
N HIS A 12 -24.23 1.04 16.05
CA HIS A 12 -23.03 0.65 16.80
C HIS A 12 -21.89 1.66 16.64
N ASN A 13 -20.78 1.48 17.32
CA ASN A 13 -19.62 2.37 17.27
C ASN A 13 -19.01 2.47 15.87
N SER A 14 -18.92 1.38 15.10
CA SER A 14 -18.36 1.40 13.75
C SER A 14 -19.29 0.85 12.66
N ALA A 15 -20.52 0.46 13.00
CA ALA A 15 -21.49 -0.09 12.05
C ALA A 15 -22.90 0.41 12.29
N ILE A 16 -23.71 0.39 11.24
CA ILE A 16 -25.16 0.42 11.27
C ILE A 16 -25.63 -1.00 10.96
N VAL A 17 -26.48 -1.57 11.79
CA VAL A 17 -27.07 -2.90 11.57
C VAL A 17 -28.57 -2.73 11.37
N ILE A 18 -29.06 -3.15 10.20
CA ILE A 18 -30.48 -3.21 9.90
C ILE A 18 -30.92 -4.64 10.08
N ASN A 19 -31.66 -4.92 11.15
CA ASN A 19 -32.24 -6.23 11.42
C ASN A 19 -33.50 -6.43 10.58
N ASN A 20 -33.86 -7.68 10.33
CA ASN A 20 -35.03 -8.10 9.54
C ASN A 20 -35.00 -7.64 8.06
N CYS A 21 -33.84 -7.22 7.55
CA CYS A 21 -33.69 -6.82 6.16
C CYS A 21 -34.05 -7.99 5.22
N SER A 22 -35.07 -7.77 4.38
CA SER A 22 -35.46 -8.80 3.42
C SER A 22 -34.49 -8.90 2.25
N PRO A 23 -34.39 -10.05 1.57
CA PRO A 23 -33.62 -10.16 0.32
C PRO A 23 -34.09 -9.20 -0.77
N ASN A 24 -35.37 -8.78 -0.75
CA ASN A 24 -35.94 -7.85 -1.72
C ASN A 24 -35.54 -6.40 -1.45
N ASP A 25 -35.32 -6.02 -0.19
CA ASP A 25 -34.93 -4.66 0.19
C ASP A 25 -33.41 -4.44 0.11
N PHE A 26 -32.63 -5.51 0.27
CA PHE A 26 -31.18 -5.46 0.20
C PHE A 26 -30.66 -4.73 -1.06
N PRO A 27 -31.13 -5.03 -2.29
CA PRO A 27 -30.66 -4.34 -3.49
C PRO A 27 -30.92 -2.84 -3.47
N THR A 28 -32.07 -2.40 -2.92
CA THR A 28 -32.44 -0.99 -2.81
C THR A 28 -31.55 -0.25 -1.81
N LEU A 29 -31.34 -0.83 -0.63
CA LEU A 29 -30.54 -0.23 0.44
C LEU A 29 -29.05 -0.21 0.10
N SER A 30 -28.58 -1.21 -0.62
CA SER A 30 -27.15 -1.42 -0.90
C SER A 30 -26.70 -0.87 -2.25
N ARG A 31 -27.58 -0.36 -3.10
CA ARG A 31 -27.31 0.03 -4.50
C ARG A 31 -26.03 0.84 -4.71
N ARG A 32 -25.69 1.74 -3.80
CA ARG A 32 -24.49 2.59 -3.89
C ARG A 32 -23.20 1.88 -3.51
N PHE A 33 -23.28 0.68 -2.98
CA PHE A 33 -22.17 -0.14 -2.48
C PHE A 33 -21.89 -1.34 -3.36
N HIS A 34 -22.23 -1.28 -4.64
CA HIS A 34 -21.94 -2.34 -5.59
C HIS A 34 -20.92 -1.88 -6.62
N ILE A 35 -20.00 -2.77 -6.93
CA ILE A 35 -19.05 -2.65 -8.04
C ILE A 35 -19.31 -3.76 -9.05
N TYR A 36 -19.06 -3.47 -10.32
CA TYR A 36 -19.13 -4.49 -11.35
C TYR A 36 -17.86 -5.33 -11.34
N ASP A 37 -18.01 -6.64 -11.10
CA ASP A 37 -16.94 -7.62 -11.27
C ASP A 37 -16.92 -8.08 -12.75
N PRO A 38 -15.92 -7.67 -13.55
CA PRO A 38 -15.85 -8.01 -14.95
C PRO A 38 -15.49 -9.48 -15.21
N VAL A 39 -14.97 -10.20 -14.19
CA VAL A 39 -14.64 -11.63 -14.29
C VAL A 39 -15.90 -12.49 -14.11
N ARG A 40 -16.72 -12.13 -13.12
CA ARG A 40 -17.94 -12.86 -12.77
C ARG A 40 -19.17 -12.31 -13.49
N HIS A 41 -19.03 -11.22 -14.23
CA HIS A 41 -20.12 -10.51 -14.92
C HIS A 41 -21.31 -10.17 -14.02
N ARG A 42 -21.05 -9.78 -12.76
CA ARG A 42 -22.08 -9.43 -11.78
C ARG A 42 -21.69 -8.22 -10.95
N LEU A 43 -22.69 -7.68 -10.24
CA LEU A 43 -22.50 -6.64 -9.25
C LEU A 43 -22.22 -7.28 -7.88
N ASP A 44 -21.02 -7.02 -7.33
CA ASP A 44 -20.64 -7.50 -6.01
C ASP A 44 -20.70 -6.37 -4.98
N PRO A 45 -21.17 -6.62 -3.75
CA PRO A 45 -21.20 -5.61 -2.70
C PRO A 45 -19.78 -5.31 -2.19
N LEU A 46 -19.51 -4.04 -1.95
CA LEU A 46 -18.24 -3.55 -1.41
C LEU A 46 -18.49 -2.60 -0.24
N GLY A 47 -17.77 -2.80 0.87
CA GLY A 47 -17.92 -1.96 2.07
C GLY A 47 -19.24 -2.13 2.83
N ILE A 48 -19.98 -3.20 2.55
CA ILE A 48 -21.18 -3.64 3.26
C ILE A 48 -21.18 -5.16 3.37
N TYR A 49 -22.03 -5.69 4.25
CA TYR A 49 -22.23 -7.13 4.39
C TYR A 49 -23.70 -7.46 4.64
N TYR A 50 -24.24 -8.40 3.90
CA TYR A 50 -25.59 -8.93 4.10
C TYR A 50 -25.54 -10.35 4.60
N ASP A 51 -25.95 -10.56 5.84
CA ASP A 51 -26.15 -11.87 6.44
C ASP A 51 -27.58 -12.34 6.11
N GLN A 52 -27.67 -13.13 5.05
CA GLN A 52 -28.95 -13.63 4.56
C GLN A 52 -29.62 -14.59 5.57
N ALA A 53 -28.84 -15.38 6.29
CA ALA A 53 -29.37 -16.37 7.25
C ALA A 53 -30.05 -15.67 8.42
N ASN A 54 -29.48 -14.58 8.92
CA ASN A 54 -30.01 -13.80 10.03
C ASN A 54 -30.77 -12.55 9.58
N ARG A 55 -30.94 -12.34 8.27
CA ARG A 55 -31.62 -11.17 7.67
C ARG A 55 -31.07 -9.84 8.20
N LYS A 56 -29.74 -9.72 8.29
CA LYS A 56 -29.06 -8.52 8.81
C LYS A 56 -28.22 -7.86 7.72
N LEU A 57 -28.41 -6.56 7.52
CA LEU A 57 -27.57 -5.74 6.67
C LEU A 57 -26.64 -4.88 7.52
N TYR A 58 -25.33 -5.06 7.33
CA TYR A 58 -24.28 -4.26 7.97
C TYR A 58 -23.80 -3.19 7.00
N MET A 59 -23.86 -1.95 7.47
CA MET A 59 -23.43 -0.76 6.73
C MET A 59 -22.44 0.06 7.56
N PRO A 60 -21.56 0.87 6.93
CA PRO A 60 -20.59 1.68 7.67
C PRO A 60 -21.28 2.79 8.48
N ARG A 61 -20.76 3.02 9.69
CA ARG A 61 -21.26 4.08 10.58
C ARG A 61 -21.01 5.48 10.03
N GLY A 62 -20.03 5.64 9.15
CA GLY A 62 -19.66 6.90 8.50
C GLY A 62 -20.64 7.40 7.44
N ILE A 63 -21.63 6.60 7.01
CA ILE A 63 -22.65 7.07 6.06
C ILE A 63 -23.66 8.01 6.74
N ASP A 64 -24.44 8.71 5.90
CA ASP A 64 -25.54 9.54 6.36
C ASP A 64 -26.69 8.67 6.90
N VAL A 65 -26.84 8.66 8.22
CA VAL A 65 -27.86 7.86 8.93
C VAL A 65 -29.26 8.30 8.55
N ASP A 66 -29.49 9.59 8.35
CA ASP A 66 -30.83 10.09 7.99
C ASP A 66 -31.19 9.71 6.54
N PHE A 67 -30.18 9.62 5.66
CA PHE A 67 -30.39 9.07 4.32
C PHE A 67 -30.82 7.59 4.39
N VAL A 68 -30.15 6.78 5.23
CA VAL A 68 -30.51 5.37 5.43
C VAL A 68 -31.91 5.25 6.01
N LYS A 69 -32.23 6.06 7.05
CA LYS A 69 -33.56 6.11 7.65
C LYS A 69 -34.64 6.39 6.60
N ARG A 70 -34.50 7.45 5.80
CA ARG A 70 -35.47 7.79 4.75
C ARG A 70 -35.62 6.66 3.72
N LYS A 71 -34.55 5.97 3.36
CA LYS A 71 -34.63 4.86 2.42
C LYS A 71 -35.35 3.64 2.99
N VAL A 72 -35.10 3.32 4.25
CA VAL A 72 -35.81 2.24 4.96
C VAL A 72 -37.29 2.60 5.10
N GLN A 73 -37.63 3.84 5.48
CA GLN A 73 -39.04 4.30 5.61
C GLN A 73 -39.77 4.31 4.28
N THR A 74 -39.10 4.62 3.15
CA THR A 74 -39.74 4.65 1.82
C THR A 74 -40.08 3.27 1.29
N SER A 75 -39.35 2.24 1.72
CA SER A 75 -39.62 0.83 1.38
C SER A 75 -40.65 0.18 2.31
N MET A 76 -41.15 0.91 3.33
CA MET A 76 -41.98 0.37 4.40
C MET A 76 -43.02 1.37 4.84
N GLU A 77 -44.25 0.90 5.01
CA GLU A 77 -45.39 1.71 5.48
C GLU A 77 -45.44 1.86 7.02
N ASP A 78 -44.51 1.20 7.78
CA ASP A 78 -44.59 1.08 9.24
C ASP A 78 -43.49 1.84 9.99
N GLU A 79 -43.72 2.11 11.28
CA GLU A 79 -42.84 2.83 12.19
C GLU A 79 -41.47 2.17 12.32
N PHE A 80 -40.45 2.94 12.04
CA PHE A 80 -39.07 2.54 12.07
C PHE A 80 -38.39 2.90 13.39
N THR A 81 -37.90 1.91 14.13
CA THR A 81 -37.20 2.13 15.40
C THR A 81 -35.68 2.23 15.21
N SER A 82 -35.04 3.29 15.68
CA SER A 82 -33.59 3.37 15.74
C SER A 82 -33.10 3.35 17.18
N THR A 83 -32.13 2.49 17.46
CA THR A 83 -31.51 2.37 18.79
C THR A 83 -30.00 2.64 18.66
N VAL A 84 -29.44 3.44 19.59
CA VAL A 84 -28.00 3.65 19.68
C VAL A 84 -27.46 2.72 20.78
N VAL A 85 -26.51 1.87 20.41
CA VAL A 85 -25.85 0.97 21.35
C VAL A 85 -24.48 1.55 21.69
N HIS A 86 -24.30 1.93 22.94
CA HIS A 86 -23.00 2.31 23.50
C HIS A 86 -22.48 1.14 24.33
N ASN A 87 -21.74 0.24 23.69
CA ASN A 87 -21.07 -0.84 24.39
C ASN A 87 -19.60 -0.44 24.61
N HIS A 88 -19.21 -0.26 25.87
CA HIS A 88 -17.88 0.22 26.25
C HIS A 88 -17.11 -0.79 27.12
N GLN A 89 -17.47 -2.08 27.05
CA GLN A 89 -16.74 -3.12 27.76
C GLN A 89 -15.40 -3.39 27.07
N TYR A 90 -14.35 -2.77 27.56
CA TYR A 90 -12.97 -2.99 27.12
C TYR A 90 -12.02 -3.08 28.32
N GLY A 91 -10.85 -3.67 28.08
CA GLY A 91 -9.79 -3.79 29.09
C GLY A 91 -8.82 -2.62 29.02
N TYR A 92 -8.27 -2.30 30.17
CA TYR A 92 -7.13 -1.39 30.27
C TYR A 92 -5.81 -2.16 30.17
N VAL A 93 -4.75 -1.45 29.78
CA VAL A 93 -3.39 -2.00 29.85
C VAL A 93 -3.04 -2.35 31.30
N THR A 94 -2.30 -3.42 31.50
CA THR A 94 -1.96 -3.90 32.84
C THR A 94 -0.98 -2.99 33.56
N LYS A 95 -0.12 -2.32 32.79
CA LYS A 95 0.88 -1.36 33.26
C LYS A 95 0.82 -0.11 32.40
N LYS A 96 0.88 1.05 33.03
CA LYS A 96 0.92 2.34 32.31
C LYS A 96 2.10 2.34 31.34
N ILE A 97 1.83 2.65 30.10
CA ILE A 97 2.83 2.73 29.03
C ILE A 97 3.31 4.19 28.93
N GLY A 98 4.59 4.41 29.16
CA GLY A 98 5.23 5.72 29.02
C GLY A 98 5.75 5.96 27.60
N MET A 99 5.80 7.22 27.17
CA MET A 99 6.43 7.62 25.93
C MET A 99 7.90 7.95 26.14
N LYS A 100 8.80 7.35 25.36
CA LYS A 100 10.25 7.66 25.35
C LYS A 100 10.58 8.85 24.46
N LYS A 101 9.71 9.19 23.50
CA LYS A 101 9.92 10.29 22.53
C LYS A 101 8.75 11.28 22.58
N ARG A 102 9.04 12.53 22.24
CA ARG A 102 8.04 13.60 22.08
C ARG A 102 7.65 13.75 20.60
N PRO A 103 6.51 14.39 20.29
CA PRO A 103 6.20 14.78 18.91
C PRO A 103 7.37 15.57 18.31
N ARG A 104 7.71 15.23 17.08
CA ARG A 104 8.87 15.78 16.36
C ARG A 104 8.62 17.22 15.88
N ASP A 105 7.39 17.49 15.47
CA ASP A 105 6.99 18.71 14.78
C ASP A 105 5.52 19.07 15.08
N ASP A 106 5.10 20.23 14.63
CA ASP A 106 3.73 20.75 14.81
C ASP A 106 2.69 19.89 14.10
N THR A 107 3.06 19.23 13.00
CA THR A 107 2.18 18.31 12.26
C THR A 107 1.80 17.10 13.14
N GLN A 108 2.79 16.50 13.79
CA GLN A 108 2.54 15.40 14.73
C GLN A 108 1.76 15.86 15.96
N MET A 109 2.05 17.06 16.46
CA MET A 109 1.32 17.64 17.58
C MET A 109 -0.14 17.92 17.22
N GLU A 110 -0.42 18.45 16.04
CA GLU A 110 -1.76 18.70 15.56
C GLU A 110 -2.57 17.41 15.37
N ALA A 111 -1.92 16.37 14.78
CA ALA A 111 -2.51 15.04 14.69
C ALA A 111 -2.86 14.47 16.06
N LEU A 112 -1.98 14.64 17.03
CA LEU A 112 -2.19 14.16 18.40
C LEU A 112 -3.37 14.89 19.08
N LYS A 113 -3.47 16.21 18.94
CA LYS A 113 -4.62 16.99 19.42
C LYS A 113 -5.93 16.51 18.82
N PHE A 114 -5.93 16.21 17.52
CA PHE A 114 -7.11 15.71 16.82
C PHE A 114 -7.57 14.35 17.37
N VAL A 115 -6.68 13.36 17.47
CA VAL A 115 -7.04 11.99 17.90
C VAL A 115 -7.41 11.91 19.38
N LEU A 116 -6.88 12.80 20.20
CA LEU A 116 -7.20 12.93 21.62
C LEU A 116 -8.37 13.88 21.89
N CYS A 117 -8.98 14.44 20.85
CA CYS A 117 -10.09 15.39 20.92
C CYS A 117 -9.77 16.61 21.82
N LYS A 118 -8.58 17.18 21.66
CA LYS A 118 -8.15 18.37 22.43
C LYS A 118 -8.40 19.65 21.64
N ASP A 119 -8.42 20.77 22.33
CA ASP A 119 -8.54 22.13 21.79
C ASP A 119 -9.74 22.24 20.82
N LYS A 120 -9.55 22.75 19.61
CA LYS A 120 -10.58 22.90 18.57
C LYS A 120 -11.27 21.58 18.17
N TYR A 121 -10.71 20.43 18.56
CA TYR A 121 -11.24 19.11 18.25
C TYR A 121 -12.13 18.50 19.33
N GLN A 122 -12.42 19.22 20.42
CA GLN A 122 -13.28 18.73 21.52
C GLN A 122 -14.67 18.27 21.03
N ARG A 123 -15.20 18.88 19.95
CA ARG A 123 -16.46 18.46 19.32
C ARG A 123 -16.46 17.01 18.84
N ASN A 124 -15.31 16.38 18.69
CA ASN A 124 -15.16 14.99 18.27
C ASN A 124 -15.14 13.99 19.44
N SER A 125 -15.24 14.46 20.70
CA SER A 125 -15.10 13.60 21.89
C SER A 125 -16.09 12.44 21.94
N GLY A 126 -17.33 12.66 21.44
CA GLY A 126 -18.36 11.64 21.33
C GLY A 126 -18.27 10.74 20.09
N LYS A 127 -17.26 10.92 19.23
CA LYS A 127 -17.08 10.08 18.04
C LYS A 127 -16.27 8.83 18.35
N SER A 128 -16.62 7.74 17.68
CA SER A 128 -15.99 6.43 17.81
C SER A 128 -15.06 6.08 16.66
N GLN A 129 -15.04 6.86 15.58
CA GLN A 129 -14.24 6.61 14.38
C GLN A 129 -13.44 7.87 14.02
N PHE A 130 -12.18 7.68 13.58
CA PHE A 130 -11.27 8.77 13.22
C PHE A 130 -10.45 8.39 12.00
N GLY A 131 -10.39 9.26 10.99
CA GLY A 131 -9.50 9.14 9.85
C GLY A 131 -8.23 9.96 10.06
N ILE A 132 -7.07 9.37 9.76
CA ILE A 132 -5.77 10.01 9.93
C ILE A 132 -4.99 9.86 8.63
N ASN A 133 -4.78 10.98 7.94
CA ASN A 133 -3.97 11.04 6.74
C ASN A 133 -2.66 11.78 7.02
N LEU A 134 -1.56 11.03 7.04
CA LEU A 134 -0.19 11.53 7.25
C LEU A 134 0.73 11.00 6.15
N ASN A 135 1.69 11.80 5.75
CA ASN A 135 2.73 11.40 4.80
C ASN A 135 3.39 10.08 5.21
N THR A 136 3.91 9.34 4.24
CA THR A 136 4.85 8.25 4.51
C THR A 136 6.04 8.82 5.28
N GLY A 137 6.39 8.23 6.43
CA GLY A 137 7.38 8.82 7.35
C GLY A 137 6.84 9.91 8.27
N GLY A 138 5.59 10.36 8.13
CA GLY A 138 4.96 11.38 8.98
C GLY A 138 4.71 10.96 10.44
N GLY A 139 5.05 9.72 10.79
CA GLY A 139 4.95 9.25 12.19
C GLY A 139 3.62 8.59 12.53
N LYS A 140 2.94 7.93 11.57
CA LYS A 140 1.71 7.17 11.83
C LYS A 140 1.84 6.23 13.03
N THR A 141 2.89 5.40 13.06
CA THR A 141 3.16 4.47 14.17
C THR A 141 3.43 5.21 15.49
N PHE A 142 4.17 6.32 15.44
CA PHE A 142 4.40 7.17 16.62
C PHE A 142 3.08 7.72 17.18
N LEU A 143 2.19 8.23 16.33
CA LEU A 143 0.88 8.75 16.75
C LEU A 143 0.03 7.66 17.41
N CYS A 144 -0.01 6.45 16.85
CA CYS A 144 -0.73 5.32 17.45
C CYS A 144 -0.11 4.91 18.80
N SER A 145 1.22 4.98 18.94
CA SER A 145 1.91 4.77 20.22
C SER A 145 1.50 5.81 21.26
N CYS A 146 1.36 7.08 20.86
CA CYS A 146 0.87 8.13 21.75
C CYS A 146 -0.59 7.88 22.19
N ILE A 147 -1.46 7.43 21.27
CA ILE A 147 -2.86 7.08 21.60
C ILE A 147 -2.90 5.95 22.62
N LEU A 148 -2.14 4.88 22.39
CA LEU A 148 -2.04 3.73 23.29
C LEU A 148 -1.55 4.17 24.67
N SER A 149 -0.47 4.94 24.74
CA SER A 149 0.12 5.47 25.98
C SER A 149 -0.85 6.38 26.73
N TYR A 150 -1.49 7.31 26.02
CA TYR A 150 -2.35 8.31 26.65
C TYR A 150 -3.66 7.73 27.15
N LEU A 151 -4.30 6.84 26.37
CA LEU A 151 -5.60 6.28 26.72
C LEU A 151 -5.49 5.06 27.65
N GLY A 152 -4.39 4.32 27.60
CA GLY A 152 -4.17 3.15 28.44
C GLY A 152 -5.17 2.01 28.21
N ILE A 153 -5.73 1.92 26.99
CA ILE A 153 -6.77 0.95 26.63
C ILE A 153 -6.15 -0.13 25.73
N ARG A 154 -6.53 -1.40 25.97
CA ARG A 154 -6.08 -2.52 25.16
C ARG A 154 -6.42 -2.31 23.70
N SER A 155 -5.43 -2.50 22.86
CA SER A 155 -5.52 -2.14 21.46
C SER A 155 -5.14 -3.28 20.54
N ILE A 156 -5.64 -3.23 19.30
CA ILE A 156 -5.18 -4.09 18.21
C ILE A 156 -4.77 -3.24 17.01
N VAL A 157 -3.64 -3.59 16.39
CA VAL A 157 -3.20 -3.04 15.10
C VAL A 157 -3.45 -4.10 14.02
N ILE A 158 -4.13 -3.70 12.97
CA ILE A 158 -4.51 -4.56 11.85
C ILE A 158 -3.84 -4.01 10.59
N THR A 159 -2.98 -4.82 9.97
CA THR A 159 -2.19 -4.43 8.80
C THR A 159 -2.46 -5.35 7.61
N ALA A 160 -2.06 -4.91 6.41
CA ALA A 160 -2.21 -5.70 5.20
C ALA A 160 -1.20 -6.88 5.12
N GLN A 161 -0.01 -6.72 5.72
CA GLN A 161 1.11 -7.66 5.56
C GLN A 161 1.78 -7.99 6.90
N SER A 162 2.26 -9.24 7.03
CA SER A 162 2.91 -9.72 8.26
C SER A 162 4.24 -9.00 8.57
N GLY A 163 5.03 -8.64 7.54
CA GLY A 163 6.29 -7.92 7.73
C GLY A 163 6.13 -6.55 8.38
N ILE A 164 4.96 -5.91 8.17
CA ILE A 164 4.62 -4.63 8.81
C ILE A 164 4.41 -4.82 10.32
N LEU A 165 3.89 -5.97 10.76
CA LEU A 165 3.69 -6.25 12.20
C LEU A 165 5.00 -6.26 12.98
N ASP A 166 6.07 -6.81 12.39
CA ASP A 166 7.39 -6.84 13.03
C ASP A 166 7.98 -5.43 13.16
N GLN A 167 7.77 -4.58 12.15
CA GLN A 167 8.15 -3.17 12.22
C GLN A 167 7.34 -2.42 13.29
N TRP A 168 6.05 -2.69 13.40
CA TRP A 168 5.22 -2.13 14.47
C TRP A 168 5.77 -2.47 15.83
N LYS A 169 6.13 -3.73 16.08
CA LYS A 169 6.73 -4.19 17.34
C LYS A 169 8.00 -3.42 17.67
N VAL A 170 8.95 -3.36 16.72
CA VAL A 170 10.22 -2.64 16.90
C VAL A 170 9.99 -1.15 17.18
N ARG A 171 9.15 -0.49 16.38
CA ARG A 171 8.87 0.94 16.55
C ARG A 171 8.13 1.27 17.83
N LEU A 172 7.21 0.42 18.28
CA LEU A 172 6.55 0.60 19.57
C LEU A 172 7.53 0.57 20.72
N GLN A 173 8.47 -0.37 20.74
CA GLN A 173 9.53 -0.47 21.75
C GLN A 173 10.52 0.71 21.67
N GLU A 174 10.75 1.25 20.48
CA GLU A 174 11.54 2.47 20.28
C GLU A 174 10.85 3.71 20.86
N TYR A 175 9.53 3.82 20.70
CA TYR A 175 8.76 5.02 21.08
C TYR A 175 8.22 4.97 22.51
N THR A 176 8.03 3.76 23.06
CA THR A 176 7.41 3.55 24.37
C THR A 176 8.24 2.60 25.23
N ASP A 177 7.92 2.54 26.53
CA ASP A 177 8.49 1.59 27.47
C ASP A 177 7.68 0.27 27.57
N ILE A 178 6.81 -0.02 26.58
CA ILE A 178 6.04 -1.26 26.56
C ILE A 178 6.97 -2.49 26.55
N GLU A 179 6.71 -3.41 27.44
CA GLU A 179 7.46 -4.66 27.50
C GLU A 179 7.12 -5.56 26.31
N GLU A 180 8.09 -6.30 25.81
CA GLU A 180 7.89 -7.22 24.69
C GLU A 180 6.81 -8.25 24.98
N SER A 181 6.73 -8.73 26.22
CA SER A 181 5.73 -9.67 26.71
C SER A 181 4.29 -9.15 26.67
N GLU A 182 4.11 -7.82 26.55
CA GLU A 182 2.81 -7.15 26.46
C GLU A 182 2.33 -6.96 25.00
N ILE A 183 3.17 -7.31 24.02
CA ILE A 183 2.86 -7.23 22.60
C ILE A 183 2.66 -8.65 22.06
N VAL A 184 1.46 -8.96 21.59
CA VAL A 184 1.11 -10.28 21.05
C VAL A 184 0.83 -10.20 19.57
N LYS A 185 1.55 -10.99 18.77
CA LYS A 185 1.28 -11.18 17.35
C LYS A 185 0.33 -12.36 17.18
N ILE A 186 -0.88 -12.11 16.68
CA ILE A 186 -1.88 -13.16 16.41
C ILE A 186 -1.59 -13.77 15.04
N GLU A 187 -1.11 -15.01 15.04
CA GLU A 187 -0.69 -15.72 13.84
C GLU A 187 -1.55 -16.96 13.60
N GLY A 188 -2.38 -16.88 12.56
CA GLY A 188 -3.17 -17.99 12.07
C GLY A 188 -4.40 -18.39 12.90
N GLY A 189 -5.25 -19.19 12.30
CA GLY A 189 -6.53 -19.66 12.90
C GLY A 189 -6.37 -20.47 14.19
N PRO A 190 -5.40 -21.40 14.30
CA PRO A 190 -5.20 -22.18 15.52
C PRO A 190 -4.97 -21.35 16.77
N MET A 191 -4.28 -20.21 16.66
CA MET A 191 -4.07 -19.31 17.78
C MET A 191 -5.37 -18.60 18.18
N ILE A 192 -6.17 -18.15 17.22
CA ILE A 192 -7.48 -17.56 17.47
C ILE A 192 -8.39 -18.57 18.19
N SER A 193 -8.43 -19.82 17.71
CA SER A 193 -9.22 -20.87 18.34
C SER A 193 -8.81 -21.12 19.79
N ARG A 194 -7.51 -21.18 20.10
CA ARG A 194 -7.01 -21.34 21.47
C ARG A 194 -7.42 -20.17 22.37
N ILE A 195 -7.38 -18.94 21.86
CA ILE A 195 -7.84 -17.76 22.61
C ILE A 195 -9.34 -17.88 22.88
N LEU A 196 -10.14 -18.20 21.87
CA LEU A 196 -11.60 -18.33 22.00
C LEU A 196 -12.00 -19.46 22.96
N ASN A 197 -11.30 -20.58 22.97
CA ASN A 197 -11.56 -21.71 23.86
C ASN A 197 -11.03 -21.50 25.28
N GLY A 198 -10.31 -20.41 25.55
CA GLY A 198 -9.77 -20.12 26.89
C GLY A 198 -8.54 -20.93 27.28
N THR A 199 -7.93 -21.64 26.32
CA THR A 199 -6.71 -22.45 26.55
C THR A 199 -5.41 -21.64 26.33
N SER A 200 -5.52 -20.34 26.02
CA SER A 200 -4.38 -19.45 25.79
C SER A 200 -4.19 -18.48 26.95
N THR A 201 -2.94 -18.33 27.41
CA THR A 201 -2.52 -17.32 28.38
C THR A 201 -2.32 -15.92 27.77
N LEU A 202 -2.59 -15.77 26.47
CA LEU A 202 -2.36 -14.54 25.71
C LEU A 202 -3.48 -13.50 25.85
N ALA A 203 -4.58 -13.83 26.51
CA ALA A 203 -5.58 -12.85 26.93
C ALA A 203 -4.97 -11.87 27.96
N ASN A 204 -5.50 -10.65 28.00
CA ASN A 204 -5.08 -9.60 28.94
C ASN A 204 -3.71 -8.94 28.66
N LYS A 205 -3.24 -8.94 27.42
CA LYS A 205 -2.07 -8.18 27.00
C LYS A 205 -2.46 -6.77 26.55
N SER A 206 -1.49 -5.87 26.52
CA SER A 206 -1.73 -4.45 26.24
C SER A 206 -1.96 -4.17 24.75
N LEU A 207 -1.26 -4.90 23.88
CA LEU A 207 -1.34 -4.70 22.44
C LEU A 207 -1.32 -6.01 21.67
N TYR A 208 -2.21 -6.07 20.66
CA TYR A 208 -2.27 -7.16 19.72
C TYR A 208 -1.94 -6.67 18.32
N LEU A 209 -1.20 -7.47 17.58
CA LEU A 209 -0.83 -7.23 16.18
C LEU A 209 -1.40 -8.35 15.32
N CYS A 210 -2.11 -8.02 14.25
CA CYS A 210 -2.73 -9.03 13.38
C CYS A 210 -2.78 -8.55 11.93
N THR A 211 -2.88 -9.48 10.97
CA THR A 211 -3.13 -9.11 9.58
C THR A 211 -4.61 -9.21 9.23
N HIS A 212 -5.04 -8.41 8.23
CA HIS A 212 -6.38 -8.55 7.65
C HIS A 212 -6.68 -10.00 7.22
N SER A 213 -5.72 -10.66 6.57
CA SER A 213 -5.90 -12.02 6.06
C SER A 213 -6.09 -13.05 7.16
N THR A 214 -5.42 -12.92 8.30
CA THR A 214 -5.60 -13.82 9.45
C THR A 214 -7.03 -13.74 9.98
N LEU A 215 -7.55 -12.52 10.21
CA LEU A 215 -8.91 -12.33 10.69
C LEU A 215 -9.95 -12.71 9.64
N GLN A 216 -9.72 -12.36 8.37
CA GLN A 216 -10.61 -12.69 7.26
C GLN A 216 -10.74 -14.20 7.07
N ASN A 217 -9.63 -14.92 7.01
CA ASN A 217 -9.65 -16.38 6.82
C ASN A 217 -10.40 -17.06 7.96
N TYR A 218 -10.15 -16.61 9.19
CA TYR A 218 -10.87 -17.16 10.34
C TYR A 218 -12.36 -16.84 10.30
N GLY A 219 -12.72 -15.58 10.07
CA GLY A 219 -14.12 -15.14 10.00
C GLY A 219 -14.90 -15.78 8.85
N SER A 220 -14.27 -15.97 7.68
CA SER A 220 -14.89 -16.66 6.54
C SER A 220 -15.11 -18.14 6.78
N THR A 221 -14.27 -18.80 7.57
CA THR A 221 -14.35 -20.23 7.84
C THR A 221 -15.25 -20.55 9.04
N HIS A 222 -15.19 -19.74 10.11
CA HIS A 222 -15.84 -20.02 11.39
C HIS A 222 -17.01 -19.06 11.72
N GLY A 223 -17.26 -18.08 10.86
CA GLY A 223 -18.27 -17.03 11.07
C GLY A 223 -17.67 -15.72 11.60
N TRP A 224 -18.19 -14.60 11.09
CA TRP A 224 -17.74 -13.26 11.48
C TRP A 224 -18.03 -12.92 12.95
N ASP A 225 -19.07 -13.53 13.55
CA ASP A 225 -19.36 -13.37 14.98
C ASP A 225 -18.19 -13.83 15.87
N LYS A 226 -17.42 -14.84 15.43
CA LYS A 226 -16.22 -15.32 16.14
C LYS A 226 -15.11 -14.27 16.19
N ILE A 227 -15.02 -13.39 15.20
CA ILE A 227 -14.10 -12.24 15.25
C ILE A 227 -14.57 -11.23 16.30
N GLY A 228 -15.88 -10.96 16.37
CA GLY A 228 -16.44 -10.12 17.45
C GLY A 228 -16.19 -10.69 18.85
N GLU A 229 -16.38 -12.01 19.01
CA GLU A 229 -16.07 -12.73 20.27
C GLU A 229 -14.58 -12.64 20.64
N LEU A 230 -13.68 -12.77 19.65
CA LEU A 230 -12.24 -12.64 19.85
C LEU A 230 -11.90 -11.26 20.43
N PHE A 231 -12.39 -10.18 19.82
CA PHE A 231 -12.12 -8.81 20.29
C PHE A 231 -12.66 -8.60 21.70
N LYS A 232 -13.84 -9.12 21.99
CA LYS A 232 -14.44 -9.08 23.32
C LYS A 232 -13.59 -9.82 24.36
N LYS A 233 -13.15 -11.03 24.03
CA LYS A 233 -12.36 -11.88 24.92
C LYS A 233 -10.99 -11.30 25.22
N LEU A 234 -10.38 -10.63 24.24
CA LEU A 234 -9.12 -9.89 24.39
C LEU A 234 -9.31 -8.55 25.12
N GLY A 235 -10.54 -8.09 25.31
CA GLY A 235 -10.85 -6.80 25.92
C GLY A 235 -10.42 -5.61 25.05
N ILE A 236 -10.48 -5.73 23.72
CA ILE A 236 -10.05 -4.68 22.79
C ILE A 236 -11.00 -3.50 22.86
N GLY A 237 -10.46 -2.33 23.22
CA GLY A 237 -11.21 -1.07 23.19
C GLY A 237 -10.79 -0.15 22.04
N ILE A 238 -9.62 -0.38 21.44
CA ILE A 238 -9.13 0.42 20.32
C ILE A 238 -8.66 -0.50 19.18
N LYS A 239 -9.08 -0.21 17.96
CA LYS A 239 -8.56 -0.85 16.75
C LYS A 239 -7.95 0.20 15.82
N PHE A 240 -6.74 -0.10 15.35
CA PHE A 240 -6.02 0.66 14.35
C PHE A 240 -5.99 -0.13 13.05
N PHE A 241 -6.51 0.44 11.97
CA PHE A 241 -6.32 -0.07 10.62
C PHE A 241 -5.17 0.70 9.97
N ASP A 242 -4.01 0.08 9.87
CA ASP A 242 -2.86 0.67 9.18
C ASP A 242 -2.99 0.42 7.67
N GLU A 243 -2.70 1.46 6.89
CA GLU A 243 -2.99 1.53 5.45
C GLU A 243 -4.45 1.18 5.13
N ALA A 244 -5.39 1.83 5.83
CA ALA A 244 -6.84 1.54 5.81
C ALA A 244 -7.47 1.54 4.40
N HIS A 245 -6.84 2.17 3.41
CA HIS A 245 -7.24 2.11 2.01
C HIS A 245 -6.95 0.75 1.36
N GLN A 246 -6.04 -0.07 1.93
CA GLN A 246 -5.74 -1.41 1.42
C GLN A 246 -6.76 -2.43 1.97
N ASN A 247 -7.02 -3.49 1.19
CA ASN A 247 -7.94 -4.56 1.60
C ASN A 247 -9.28 -4.04 2.14
N PHE A 248 -9.86 -3.02 1.49
CA PHE A 248 -11.00 -2.26 1.98
C PHE A 248 -12.19 -3.14 2.39
N GLN A 249 -12.54 -4.17 1.58
CA GLN A 249 -13.63 -5.09 1.92
C GLN A 249 -13.34 -5.85 3.23
N ASN A 250 -12.11 -6.32 3.41
CA ASN A 250 -11.73 -7.03 4.64
C ASN A 250 -11.75 -6.10 5.85
N MET A 251 -11.27 -4.86 5.68
CA MET A 251 -11.37 -3.82 6.71
C MET A 251 -12.82 -3.64 7.14
N ALA A 252 -13.74 -3.49 6.18
CA ALA A 252 -15.17 -3.28 6.47
C ALA A 252 -15.78 -4.49 7.20
N LEU A 253 -15.48 -5.71 6.77
CA LEU A 253 -15.99 -6.92 7.41
C LEU A 253 -15.49 -7.07 8.86
N ILE A 254 -14.21 -6.81 9.11
CA ILE A 254 -13.63 -6.82 10.46
C ILE A 254 -14.27 -5.71 11.31
N ASP A 255 -14.48 -4.53 10.72
CA ASP A 255 -15.10 -3.39 11.40
C ASP A 255 -16.53 -3.70 11.83
N PHE A 256 -17.31 -4.40 10.98
CA PHE A 256 -18.66 -4.86 11.29
C PHE A 256 -18.68 -5.97 12.35
N ALA A 257 -17.76 -6.91 12.28
CA ALA A 257 -17.64 -7.97 13.28
C ALA A 257 -17.27 -7.40 14.67
N ALA A 258 -16.35 -6.46 14.71
CA ALA A 258 -15.89 -5.79 15.92
C ALA A 258 -16.55 -4.39 16.10
N ARG A 259 -17.85 -4.28 15.79
CA ARG A 259 -18.60 -3.02 15.74
C ARG A 259 -18.75 -2.28 17.07
N ASP A 260 -18.60 -2.99 18.18
CA ASP A 260 -18.78 -2.47 19.53
C ASP A 260 -17.46 -1.99 20.17
N VAL A 261 -16.33 -2.11 19.47
CA VAL A 261 -15.05 -1.55 19.92
C VAL A 261 -15.19 -0.03 20.09
N TRP A 262 -14.73 0.49 21.24
CA TRP A 262 -14.94 1.89 21.61
C TRP A 262 -14.45 2.89 20.57
N ARG A 263 -13.20 2.73 20.08
CA ARG A 263 -12.64 3.62 19.06
C ARG A 263 -11.95 2.86 17.93
N THR A 264 -12.13 3.38 16.71
CA THR A 264 -11.48 2.92 15.49
C THR A 264 -10.68 4.06 14.87
N TYR A 265 -9.42 3.81 14.55
CA TYR A 265 -8.55 4.74 13.84
C TYR A 265 -8.16 4.15 12.48
N TYR A 266 -8.56 4.84 11.40
CA TYR A 266 -8.20 4.53 10.03
C TYR A 266 -6.98 5.36 9.64
N VAL A 267 -5.83 4.73 9.58
CA VAL A 267 -4.55 5.39 9.39
C VAL A 267 -4.03 5.13 7.99
N THR A 268 -3.67 6.16 7.24
CA THR A 268 -3.19 6.02 5.86
C THR A 268 -2.34 7.21 5.45
N ALA A 269 -1.48 7.03 4.43
CA ALA A 269 -0.85 8.12 3.68
C ALA A 269 -1.61 8.46 2.39
N THR A 270 -2.59 7.63 2.01
CA THR A 270 -3.31 7.75 0.74
C THR A 270 -4.79 7.44 0.95
N PRO A 271 -5.62 8.43 1.32
CA PRO A 271 -7.05 8.21 1.62
C PRO A 271 -7.89 8.06 0.34
N SER A 272 -7.42 7.25 -0.62
CA SER A 272 -8.06 7.01 -1.91
C SER A 272 -7.76 5.60 -2.42
N ARG A 273 -8.60 5.13 -3.34
CA ARG A 273 -8.45 3.84 -4.01
C ARG A 273 -8.02 4.04 -5.45
N SER A 274 -7.30 3.05 -6.00
CA SER A 274 -6.82 3.09 -7.39
C SER A 274 -7.95 2.92 -8.40
N ASP A 275 -8.96 2.11 -8.06
CA ASP A 275 -10.17 1.98 -8.87
C ASP A 275 -11.15 3.10 -8.52
N ARG A 276 -11.72 3.73 -9.55
CA ARG A 276 -12.62 4.88 -9.38
C ARG A 276 -13.92 4.53 -8.66
N GLN A 277 -14.49 3.36 -8.93
CA GLN A 277 -15.74 2.94 -8.29
C GLN A 277 -15.49 2.54 -6.83
N GLU A 278 -14.42 1.81 -6.57
CA GLU A 278 -13.98 1.51 -5.20
C GLU A 278 -13.69 2.80 -4.41
N ASP A 279 -13.07 3.80 -5.03
CA ASP A 279 -12.76 5.08 -4.38
C ASP A 279 -14.03 5.85 -3.99
N ILE A 280 -15.05 5.84 -4.84
CA ILE A 280 -16.35 6.44 -4.53
C ILE A 280 -16.99 5.74 -3.31
N ILE A 281 -16.96 4.42 -3.26
CA ILE A 281 -17.53 3.65 -2.14
C ILE A 281 -16.70 3.88 -0.87
N TYR A 282 -15.37 3.89 -0.97
CA TYR A 282 -14.49 4.20 0.17
C TYR A 282 -14.75 5.60 0.74
N LYS A 283 -14.90 6.60 -0.11
CA LYS A 283 -15.28 7.97 0.32
C LYS A 283 -16.67 8.03 0.94
N LEU A 284 -17.60 7.23 0.43
CA LEU A 284 -18.94 7.12 1.03
C LEU A 284 -18.87 6.45 2.42
N TYR A 285 -18.04 5.41 2.57
CA TYR A 285 -17.76 4.75 3.85
C TYR A 285 -17.23 5.72 4.90
N MET A 286 -16.32 6.60 4.49
CA MET A 286 -15.63 7.56 5.37
C MET A 286 -16.34 8.92 5.51
N LYS A 287 -17.47 9.15 4.84
CA LYS A 287 -18.07 10.48 4.64
C LYS A 287 -18.24 11.32 5.92
N ASN A 288 -18.76 10.73 7.00
CA ASN A 288 -19.01 11.40 8.26
C ASN A 288 -18.04 10.96 9.38
N VAL A 289 -16.96 10.25 9.01
CA VAL A 289 -15.87 9.97 9.92
C VAL A 289 -15.02 11.23 10.06
N PRO A 290 -14.89 11.83 11.26
CA PRO A 290 -13.95 12.91 11.48
C PRO A 290 -12.57 12.51 10.98
N SER A 291 -12.02 13.32 10.09
CA SER A 291 -10.72 13.02 9.48
C SER A 291 -9.83 14.24 9.53
N ILE A 292 -8.54 14.00 9.78
CA ILE A 292 -7.51 15.02 9.64
C ILE A 292 -6.63 14.67 8.45
N ASP A 293 -6.43 15.64 7.57
CA ASP A 293 -5.52 15.54 6.44
C ASP A 293 -4.35 16.50 6.68
N LEU A 294 -3.23 15.93 7.09
CA LEU A 294 -1.97 16.61 7.31
C LEU A 294 -0.94 16.17 6.26
N PHE A 295 -1.42 15.60 5.18
CA PHE A 295 -0.61 15.30 4.03
C PHE A 295 -0.20 16.62 3.36
N ASN A 296 1.04 17.03 3.54
CA ASN A 296 1.59 18.18 2.84
C ASN A 296 2.50 17.72 1.70
N PRO A 297 2.08 17.90 0.45
CA PRO A 297 2.92 17.56 -0.71
C PRO A 297 4.13 18.50 -0.85
N GLU A 298 4.09 19.69 -0.23
CA GLU A 298 5.15 20.70 -0.32
C GLU A 298 6.23 20.52 0.75
N VAL A 299 5.96 19.76 1.80
CA VAL A 299 6.99 19.41 2.79
C VAL A 299 7.89 18.34 2.21
N ASP A 300 8.90 18.80 1.52
CA ASP A 300 10.10 18.07 1.15
C ASP A 300 9.95 17.00 0.06
N PRO A 301 9.74 17.39 -1.20
CA PRO A 301 10.05 16.48 -2.29
C PRO A 301 11.57 16.30 -2.38
N HIS A 302 12.08 15.24 -1.75
CA HIS A 302 13.52 14.92 -1.77
C HIS A 302 13.93 14.06 -2.97
N THR A 303 12.96 13.59 -3.75
CA THR A 303 13.17 12.55 -4.75
C THR A 303 13.11 13.12 -6.16
N ASN A 304 14.17 12.92 -6.93
CA ASN A 304 14.19 13.18 -8.36
C ASN A 304 13.53 12.00 -9.12
N TYR A 305 12.55 12.27 -9.97
CA TYR A 305 11.92 11.26 -10.80
C TYR A 305 12.46 11.26 -12.22
N ILE A 306 12.77 10.07 -12.73
CA ILE A 306 13.27 9.88 -14.10
C ILE A 306 12.49 8.76 -14.75
N ALA A 307 11.78 9.05 -15.83
CA ALA A 307 11.21 8.06 -16.70
C ALA A 307 12.17 7.79 -17.88
N ILE A 308 12.57 6.53 -18.05
CA ILE A 308 13.39 6.11 -19.19
C ILE A 308 12.49 5.33 -20.14
N LYS A 309 12.13 5.94 -21.26
CA LYS A 309 11.35 5.33 -22.32
C LYS A 309 12.26 4.58 -23.28
N TYR A 310 11.99 3.31 -23.50
CA TYR A 310 12.69 2.48 -24.47
C TYR A 310 11.67 1.63 -25.24
N ASN A 311 12.05 1.09 -26.39
CA ASN A 311 11.22 0.19 -27.18
C ASN A 311 11.83 -1.21 -27.19
N SER A 312 11.17 -2.16 -26.55
CA SER A 312 11.57 -3.57 -26.57
C SER A 312 11.30 -4.24 -27.92
N CYS A 313 10.57 -3.58 -28.83
CA CYS A 313 10.16 -4.06 -30.14
C CYS A 313 9.43 -5.41 -30.09
N PRO A 314 8.32 -5.52 -29.35
CA PRO A 314 7.59 -6.77 -29.26
C PRO A 314 6.94 -7.12 -30.60
N LYS A 315 6.90 -8.40 -30.94
CA LYS A 315 6.09 -8.91 -32.05
C LYS A 315 4.61 -8.90 -31.65
N PRO A 316 3.67 -8.88 -32.62
CA PRO A 316 2.24 -8.94 -32.30
C PRO A 316 1.85 -10.14 -31.41
N ALA A 317 2.50 -11.28 -31.58
CA ALA A 317 2.31 -12.48 -30.74
C ALA A 317 2.70 -12.23 -29.29
N ASP A 318 3.82 -11.53 -29.03
CA ASP A 318 4.28 -11.18 -27.67
C ASP A 318 3.28 -10.23 -27.00
N VAL A 319 2.82 -9.21 -27.75
CA VAL A 319 1.81 -8.27 -27.24
C VAL A 319 0.52 -8.99 -26.87
N ASN A 320 0.07 -9.95 -27.71
CA ASN A 320 -1.15 -10.72 -27.44
C ASN A 320 -0.99 -11.66 -26.26
N ALA A 321 0.16 -12.32 -26.11
CA ALA A 321 0.46 -13.17 -24.96
C ALA A 321 0.47 -12.42 -23.62
N CYS A 322 0.84 -11.14 -23.64
CA CYS A 322 0.85 -10.28 -22.45
C CYS A 322 -0.49 -9.60 -22.15
N LYS A 323 -1.50 -9.73 -23.03
CA LYS A 323 -2.82 -9.13 -22.80
C LYS A 323 -3.60 -9.88 -21.73
N ASN A 324 -4.29 -9.10 -20.90
CA ASN A 324 -5.34 -9.60 -20.02
C ASN A 324 -6.65 -8.92 -20.42
N SER A 325 -7.70 -9.70 -20.69
CA SER A 325 -9.00 -9.19 -21.13
C SER A 325 -9.64 -8.22 -20.13
N VAL A 326 -9.31 -8.36 -18.84
CA VAL A 326 -9.90 -7.59 -17.75
C VAL A 326 -9.02 -6.41 -17.34
N TYR A 327 -7.72 -6.62 -17.23
CA TYR A 327 -6.78 -5.64 -16.63
C TYR A 327 -5.82 -5.00 -17.63
N GLY A 328 -5.94 -5.29 -18.91
CA GLY A 328 -5.14 -4.72 -19.97
C GLY A 328 -3.80 -5.41 -20.19
N LEU A 329 -2.88 -5.42 -19.24
CA LEU A 329 -1.59 -6.12 -19.31
C LEU A 329 -1.46 -7.09 -18.14
N SER A 330 -0.98 -8.31 -18.43
CA SER A 330 -0.61 -9.29 -17.41
C SER A 330 0.89 -9.20 -17.12
N ASN A 331 1.25 -8.88 -15.88
CA ASN A 331 2.65 -8.73 -15.49
C ASN A 331 3.49 -10.00 -15.65
N PRO A 332 3.06 -11.20 -15.23
CA PRO A 332 3.91 -12.39 -15.36
C PRO A 332 4.33 -12.71 -16.79
N PRO A 333 3.45 -12.80 -17.81
CA PRO A 333 3.85 -12.99 -19.18
C PRO A 333 4.71 -11.86 -19.75
N TYR A 334 4.46 -10.60 -19.34
CA TYR A 334 5.27 -9.47 -19.75
C TYR A 334 6.69 -9.57 -19.19
N ILE A 335 6.85 -9.92 -17.94
CA ILE A 335 8.16 -10.10 -17.31
C ILE A 335 8.91 -11.26 -17.95
N ASP A 336 8.23 -12.39 -18.25
CA ASP A 336 8.82 -13.52 -18.96
C ASP A 336 9.28 -13.13 -20.37
N TYR A 337 8.53 -12.25 -21.06
CA TYR A 337 8.95 -11.66 -22.32
C TYR A 337 10.21 -10.82 -22.13
N LEU A 338 10.26 -9.90 -21.15
CA LEU A 338 11.42 -9.06 -20.88
C LEU A 338 12.68 -9.89 -20.57
N MET A 339 12.53 -10.97 -19.81
CA MET A 339 13.64 -11.84 -19.43
C MET A 339 14.27 -12.59 -20.64
N ARG A 340 13.64 -12.55 -21.80
CA ARG A 340 14.15 -13.08 -23.09
C ARG A 340 14.51 -11.96 -24.06
N ASN A 341 14.24 -10.70 -23.72
CA ASN A 341 14.40 -9.57 -24.61
C ASN A 341 15.76 -8.89 -24.42
N GLU A 342 16.58 -8.88 -25.47
CA GLU A 342 17.92 -8.31 -25.43
C GLU A 342 17.95 -6.80 -25.20
N ARG A 343 16.97 -6.08 -25.74
CA ARG A 343 16.86 -4.62 -25.56
C ARG A 343 16.61 -4.26 -24.10
N PHE A 344 15.78 -5.06 -23.42
CA PHE A 344 15.58 -4.90 -21.99
C PHE A 344 16.89 -5.12 -21.23
N TRP A 345 17.66 -6.16 -21.55
CA TRP A 345 18.93 -6.43 -20.87
C TRP A 345 19.99 -5.35 -21.12
N VAL A 346 20.03 -4.78 -22.32
CA VAL A 346 20.90 -3.62 -22.59
C VAL A 346 20.52 -2.44 -21.71
N MET A 347 19.21 -2.13 -21.58
CA MET A 347 18.74 -1.04 -20.72
C MET A 347 19.01 -1.33 -19.23
N PHE A 348 18.80 -2.57 -18.81
CA PHE A 348 19.14 -2.99 -17.45
C PHE A 348 20.63 -2.83 -17.14
N ASP A 349 21.51 -3.39 -17.98
CA ASP A 349 22.96 -3.31 -17.81
C ASP A 349 23.45 -1.85 -17.77
N TYR A 350 22.84 -0.97 -18.57
CA TYR A 350 23.11 0.45 -18.57
C TYR A 350 22.74 1.09 -17.23
N ILE A 351 21.49 0.94 -16.77
CA ILE A 351 21.02 1.50 -15.51
C ILE A 351 21.83 0.95 -14.33
N PHE A 352 22.06 -0.37 -14.31
CA PHE A 352 22.81 -1.00 -13.24
C PHE A 352 24.26 -0.52 -13.19
N SER A 353 24.92 -0.34 -14.34
CA SER A 353 26.30 0.16 -14.41
C SER A 353 26.44 1.59 -13.89
N LEU A 354 25.42 2.45 -14.14
CA LEU A 354 25.36 3.80 -13.57
C LEU A 354 25.27 3.77 -12.04
N ILE A 355 24.32 2.97 -11.52
CA ILE A 355 24.12 2.82 -10.07
C ILE A 355 25.37 2.20 -9.41
N TYR A 356 25.99 1.22 -10.04
CA TYR A 356 27.21 0.59 -9.55
C TYR A 356 28.37 1.59 -9.43
N LYS A 357 28.60 2.39 -10.47
CA LYS A 357 29.66 3.43 -10.49
C LYS A 357 29.46 4.50 -9.41
N THR A 358 28.23 4.91 -9.16
CA THR A 358 27.93 5.91 -8.15
C THR A 358 27.96 5.37 -6.71
N GLY A 359 28.04 4.05 -6.53
CA GLY A 359 28.19 3.41 -5.22
C GLY A 359 26.97 3.49 -4.31
N GLY A 360 25.82 3.98 -4.78
CA GLY A 360 24.62 4.16 -3.98
C GLY A 360 23.88 2.84 -3.72
N ARG A 361 23.11 2.82 -2.63
CA ARG A 361 22.19 1.73 -2.29
C ARG A 361 20.96 1.79 -3.18
N ALA A 362 20.53 0.66 -3.74
CA ALA A 362 19.46 0.63 -4.73
C ALA A 362 18.40 -0.46 -4.46
N LEU A 363 17.15 -0.10 -4.73
CA LEU A 363 15.98 -0.99 -4.66
C LEU A 363 15.42 -1.18 -6.07
N PHE A 364 15.32 -2.43 -6.54
CA PHE A 364 14.80 -2.77 -7.86
C PHE A 364 13.48 -3.53 -7.73
N TYR A 365 12.42 -3.01 -8.34
CA TYR A 365 11.12 -3.65 -8.40
C TYR A 365 10.99 -4.52 -9.65
N ILE A 366 10.76 -5.82 -9.45
CA ILE A 366 10.62 -6.84 -10.48
C ILE A 366 9.42 -7.72 -10.12
N GLY A 367 8.37 -7.69 -10.89
CA GLY A 367 7.04 -8.20 -10.49
C GLY A 367 6.89 -9.70 -10.29
N THR A 368 7.95 -10.53 -10.49
CA THR A 368 7.90 -11.98 -10.24
C THR A 368 9.18 -12.50 -9.61
N ASN A 369 9.07 -13.55 -8.79
CA ASN A 369 10.23 -14.19 -8.18
C ASN A 369 11.17 -14.80 -9.24
N ALA A 370 10.64 -15.39 -10.32
CA ALA A 370 11.43 -15.91 -11.42
C ALA A 370 12.24 -14.80 -12.12
N GLY A 371 11.62 -13.64 -12.35
CA GLY A 371 12.30 -12.46 -12.90
C GLY A 371 13.41 -11.96 -11.98
N ILE A 372 13.15 -11.91 -10.67
CA ILE A 372 14.15 -11.53 -9.66
C ILE A 372 15.38 -12.42 -9.72
N LEU A 373 15.20 -13.74 -9.80
CA LEU A 373 16.32 -14.68 -9.89
C LEU A 373 17.14 -14.47 -11.17
N LYS A 374 16.49 -14.23 -12.31
CA LYS A 374 17.18 -13.94 -13.58
C LYS A 374 17.96 -12.62 -13.52
N VAL A 375 17.38 -11.58 -12.91
CA VAL A 375 18.09 -10.31 -12.71
C VAL A 375 19.29 -10.50 -11.78
N LYS A 376 19.15 -11.24 -10.67
CA LYS A 376 20.29 -11.59 -9.80
C LYS A 376 21.38 -12.32 -10.57
N GLN A 377 21.02 -13.33 -11.36
CA GLN A 377 21.98 -14.07 -12.21
C GLN A 377 22.69 -13.12 -13.20
N ARG A 378 21.97 -12.20 -13.84
CA ARG A 378 22.56 -11.21 -14.75
C ARG A 378 23.54 -10.29 -14.06
N ILE A 379 23.21 -9.80 -12.87
CA ILE A 379 24.13 -8.96 -12.08
C ILE A 379 25.40 -9.76 -11.75
N LEU A 380 25.25 -10.96 -11.22
CA LEU A 380 26.40 -11.79 -10.83
C LEU A 380 27.26 -12.26 -12.01
N PHE A 381 26.66 -12.43 -13.18
CA PHE A 381 27.42 -12.71 -14.41
C PHE A 381 28.32 -11.53 -14.81
N ASN A 382 27.83 -10.29 -14.68
CA ASN A 382 28.57 -9.08 -15.04
C ASN A 382 29.48 -8.58 -13.91
N TYR A 383 29.12 -8.85 -12.63
CA TYR A 383 29.75 -8.35 -11.40
C TYR A 383 29.77 -9.45 -10.33
N PRO A 384 30.59 -10.50 -10.51
CA PRO A 384 30.61 -11.65 -9.58
C PRO A 384 31.01 -11.27 -8.15
N GLU A 385 31.76 -10.18 -7.98
CA GLU A 385 32.16 -9.63 -6.68
C GLU A 385 30.98 -9.17 -5.81
N LEU A 386 29.80 -8.92 -6.42
CA LEU A 386 28.61 -8.42 -5.71
C LEU A 386 27.78 -9.54 -5.05
N TYR A 387 28.26 -10.78 -5.00
CA TYR A 387 27.48 -11.91 -4.47
C TYR A 387 26.88 -11.63 -3.07
N ASN A 388 27.67 -11.03 -2.18
CA ASN A 388 27.25 -10.68 -0.83
C ASN A 388 26.47 -9.37 -0.72
N ASP A 389 26.47 -8.54 -1.76
CA ASP A 389 25.84 -7.22 -1.79
C ASP A 389 24.41 -7.26 -2.32
N ILE A 390 23.94 -8.39 -2.88
CA ILE A 390 22.61 -8.52 -3.47
C ILE A 390 21.69 -9.27 -2.51
N GLY A 391 20.61 -8.63 -2.10
CA GLY A 391 19.52 -9.23 -1.32
C GLY A 391 18.25 -9.44 -2.15
N ILE A 392 17.52 -10.52 -1.85
CA ILE A 392 16.18 -10.78 -2.39
C ILE A 392 15.18 -10.54 -1.28
N TYR A 393 14.34 -9.49 -1.43
CA TYR A 393 13.35 -9.13 -0.43
C TYR A 393 11.93 -9.43 -0.91
N THR A 394 11.54 -10.70 -0.82
CA THR A 394 10.21 -11.20 -1.23
C THR A 394 9.74 -12.36 -0.35
N SER A 395 8.64 -13.01 -0.73
CA SER A 395 8.12 -14.20 -0.03
C SER A 395 9.04 -15.42 -0.07
N ILE A 396 9.98 -15.47 -1.02
CA ILE A 396 10.96 -16.58 -1.13
C ILE A 396 12.26 -16.31 -0.36
N SER A 397 12.40 -15.16 0.29
CA SER A 397 13.60 -14.86 1.07
C SER A 397 13.63 -15.65 2.38
N GLU A 398 14.68 -16.39 2.62
CA GLU A 398 14.93 -17.09 3.87
C GLU A 398 15.44 -16.13 4.95
N HIS A 399 16.22 -15.11 4.56
CA HIS A 399 16.87 -14.13 5.44
C HIS A 399 16.39 -12.69 5.17
N LYS A 400 15.09 -12.46 5.20
CA LYS A 400 14.48 -11.15 4.83
C LYS A 400 15.13 -9.93 5.47
N GLN A 401 15.45 -9.99 6.76
CA GLN A 401 16.02 -8.84 7.48
C GLN A 401 17.47 -8.54 7.05
N GLU A 402 18.25 -9.58 6.74
CA GLU A 402 19.60 -9.43 6.21
C GLU A 402 19.55 -8.93 4.77
N ASP A 403 18.71 -9.53 3.93
CA ASP A 403 18.51 -9.16 2.54
C ASP A 403 18.05 -7.70 2.38
N LYS A 404 17.19 -7.24 3.30
CA LYS A 404 16.73 -5.86 3.36
C LYS A 404 17.87 -4.86 3.59
N ASN A 405 18.98 -5.29 4.20
CA ASN A 405 20.12 -4.44 4.52
C ASN A 405 21.24 -4.48 3.45
N LYS A 406 21.10 -5.30 2.41
CA LYS A 406 22.07 -5.39 1.32
C LYS A 406 22.10 -4.10 0.48
N LYS A 407 23.20 -3.92 -0.28
CA LYS A 407 23.42 -2.75 -1.11
C LYS A 407 22.45 -2.69 -2.30
N TYR A 408 22.22 -3.81 -2.96
CA TYR A 408 21.29 -3.96 -4.09
C TYR A 408 20.17 -4.90 -3.70
N ILE A 409 18.95 -4.38 -3.60
CA ILE A 409 17.78 -5.13 -3.13
C ILE A 409 16.86 -5.38 -4.31
N LEU A 410 16.56 -6.65 -4.58
CA LEU A 410 15.62 -7.08 -5.60
C LEU A 410 14.30 -7.45 -4.93
N THR A 411 13.20 -6.86 -5.37
CA THR A 411 11.90 -7.01 -4.70
C THR A 411 10.73 -6.90 -5.68
N THR A 412 9.52 -7.06 -5.15
CA THR A 412 8.26 -6.73 -5.84
C THR A 412 7.59 -5.52 -5.18
N THR A 413 6.74 -4.81 -5.91
CA THR A 413 5.94 -3.72 -5.34
C THR A 413 5.02 -4.21 -4.22
N LYS A 414 4.59 -5.47 -4.28
CA LYS A 414 3.80 -6.11 -3.22
C LYS A 414 4.62 -6.33 -1.95
N SER A 415 5.90 -6.67 -2.07
CA SER A 415 6.77 -6.98 -0.92
C SER A 415 7.35 -5.72 -0.27
N ALA A 416 7.77 -4.74 -1.06
CA ALA A 416 8.41 -3.51 -0.57
C ALA A 416 7.67 -2.22 -0.97
N GLY A 417 6.55 -2.30 -1.66
CA GLY A 417 5.79 -1.12 -2.13
C GLY A 417 4.93 -0.47 -1.05
N ALA A 418 4.48 -1.21 -0.05
CA ALA A 418 3.59 -0.72 1.00
C ALA A 418 4.09 -1.10 2.39
N GLY A 419 4.16 -0.13 3.31
CA GLY A 419 4.40 -0.37 4.73
C GLY A 419 5.86 -0.61 5.16
N GLU A 420 6.74 -1.07 4.27
CA GLU A 420 8.12 -1.42 4.61
C GLU A 420 9.06 -0.21 4.62
N ASP A 421 9.91 -0.11 5.63
CA ASP A 421 10.93 0.93 5.73
C ASP A 421 12.29 0.39 5.30
N ILE A 422 12.85 0.95 4.24
CA ILE A 422 14.19 0.63 3.75
C ILE A 422 15.00 1.92 3.78
N ALA A 423 15.88 2.03 4.78
CA ALA A 423 16.67 3.22 5.00
C ALA A 423 17.82 3.38 3.98
N HIS A 424 18.27 4.61 3.80
CA HIS A 424 19.47 4.97 3.04
C HIS A 424 19.46 4.52 1.57
N LEU A 425 18.29 4.61 0.91
CA LEU A 425 18.18 4.37 -0.52
C LEU A 425 18.64 5.61 -1.30
N LYS A 426 19.61 5.46 -2.18
CA LYS A 426 19.97 6.44 -3.19
C LYS A 426 19.18 6.26 -4.48
N TYR A 427 18.79 5.03 -4.79
CA TYR A 427 18.02 4.70 -5.99
C TYR A 427 16.84 3.80 -5.69
N SER A 428 15.71 4.09 -6.34
CA SER A 428 14.52 3.26 -6.39
C SER A 428 14.14 3.06 -7.86
N VAL A 429 14.14 1.82 -8.35
CA VAL A 429 14.03 1.51 -9.77
C VAL A 429 12.84 0.59 -10.05
N ILE A 430 11.82 1.10 -10.75
CA ILE A 430 10.78 0.25 -11.35
C ILE A 430 11.35 -0.33 -12.64
N LEU A 431 11.89 -1.53 -12.53
CA LEU A 431 12.64 -2.18 -13.61
C LEU A 431 11.73 -2.99 -14.54
N ALA A 432 10.94 -3.91 -13.98
CA ALA A 432 10.12 -4.85 -14.74
C ALA A 432 8.79 -5.17 -14.04
N GLU A 433 8.22 -4.20 -13.33
CA GLU A 433 6.92 -4.33 -12.65
C GLU A 433 6.02 -3.13 -12.98
N PRO A 434 5.46 -3.06 -14.19
CA PRO A 434 4.62 -1.95 -14.58
C PRO A 434 3.29 -1.98 -13.83
N PHE A 435 2.83 -0.82 -13.38
CA PHE A 435 1.53 -0.65 -12.74
C PHE A 435 0.89 0.69 -13.12
N LYS A 436 -0.44 0.74 -13.06
CA LYS A 436 -1.24 1.94 -13.37
C LYS A 436 -1.57 2.76 -12.13
N SER A 437 -1.53 2.15 -10.94
CA SER A 437 -2.03 2.72 -9.70
C SER A 437 -1.26 3.97 -9.27
N GLU A 438 -1.95 5.12 -9.17
CA GLU A 438 -1.43 6.35 -8.59
C GLU A 438 -1.07 6.18 -7.10
N VAL A 439 -1.86 5.40 -6.38
CA VAL A 439 -1.62 5.09 -4.96
C VAL A 439 -0.31 4.36 -4.79
N LEU A 440 -0.07 3.31 -5.62
CA LEU A 440 1.17 2.56 -5.59
C LEU A 440 2.37 3.42 -6.03
N ALA A 441 2.19 4.33 -6.99
CA ALA A 441 3.21 5.29 -7.38
C ALA A 441 3.62 6.18 -6.20
N ARG A 442 2.65 6.71 -5.46
CA ARG A 442 2.93 7.51 -4.24
C ARG A 442 3.62 6.68 -3.15
N GLN A 443 3.20 5.43 -2.96
CA GLN A 443 3.78 4.53 -1.97
C GLN A 443 5.23 4.17 -2.30
N THR A 444 5.52 3.81 -3.55
CA THR A 444 6.88 3.48 -3.98
C THR A 444 7.79 4.70 -3.99
N LEU A 445 7.29 5.87 -4.39
CA LEU A 445 8.01 7.14 -4.30
C LEU A 445 8.32 7.50 -2.83
N GLY A 446 7.39 7.29 -1.92
CA GLY A 446 7.57 7.53 -0.49
C GLY A 446 8.57 6.59 0.21
N ARG A 447 9.18 5.63 -0.50
CA ARG A 447 10.32 4.83 0.03
C ARG A 447 11.65 5.57 -0.06
N THR A 448 11.73 6.55 -0.93
CA THR A 448 12.89 7.41 -1.12
C THR A 448 12.82 8.56 -0.12
N ARG A 449 13.38 8.37 1.08
CA ARG A 449 13.29 9.33 2.19
C ARG A 449 14.53 10.18 2.37
N ASP A 450 15.65 9.73 1.82
CA ASP A 450 16.89 10.47 1.95
C ASP A 450 16.96 11.60 0.92
N PRO A 451 17.55 12.74 1.26
CA PRO A 451 17.80 13.83 0.30
C PRO A 451 18.54 13.32 -0.94
N ASN A 452 18.19 13.85 -2.10
CA ASN A 452 18.81 13.51 -3.38
C ASN A 452 18.61 12.06 -3.86
N THR A 453 17.58 11.38 -3.38
CA THR A 453 17.23 10.06 -3.91
C THR A 453 16.67 10.17 -5.33
N THR A 454 17.04 9.22 -6.18
CA THR A 454 16.57 9.13 -7.57
C THR A 454 15.61 7.96 -7.74
N TYR A 455 14.41 8.26 -8.21
CA TYR A 455 13.41 7.27 -8.58
C TYR A 455 13.41 7.11 -10.10
N ILE A 456 13.75 5.92 -10.58
CA ILE A 456 13.86 5.59 -12.01
C ILE A 456 12.70 4.66 -12.39
N GLU A 457 11.99 5.01 -13.44
CA GLU A 457 10.96 4.15 -14.03
C GLU A 457 11.32 3.79 -15.46
N LEU A 458 11.45 2.49 -15.74
CA LEU A 458 11.66 1.97 -17.09
C LEU A 458 10.31 1.78 -17.79
N VAL A 459 10.09 2.51 -18.89
CA VAL A 459 8.82 2.54 -19.63
C VAL A 459 9.02 1.95 -21.02
N ASP A 460 8.49 0.77 -21.25
CA ASP A 460 8.53 0.13 -22.57
C ASP A 460 7.44 0.68 -23.50
N VAL A 461 7.82 1.52 -24.45
CA VAL A 461 6.89 2.12 -25.40
C VAL A 461 6.44 1.16 -26.52
N GLY A 462 7.02 -0.04 -26.61
CA GLY A 462 6.54 -1.11 -27.49
C GLY A 462 5.15 -1.62 -27.11
N PHE A 463 4.72 -1.40 -25.86
CA PHE A 463 3.39 -1.77 -25.37
C PHE A 463 2.54 -0.53 -25.11
N LYS A 464 1.46 -0.33 -25.89
CA LYS A 464 0.55 0.83 -25.74
C LYS A 464 -0.02 0.96 -24.32
N GLN A 465 -0.28 -0.16 -23.65
CA GLN A 465 -0.78 -0.18 -22.28
C GLN A 465 0.20 0.45 -21.29
N LEU A 466 1.50 0.26 -21.48
CA LEU A 466 2.52 0.81 -20.58
C LEU A 466 2.68 2.32 -20.76
N ILE A 467 2.47 2.83 -21.96
CA ILE A 467 2.37 4.28 -22.20
C ILE A 467 1.17 4.85 -21.44
N ALA A 468 0.02 4.16 -21.47
CA ALA A 468 -1.17 4.58 -20.73
C ALA A 468 -0.93 4.54 -19.20
N TYR A 469 -0.23 3.51 -18.69
CA TYR A 469 0.15 3.41 -17.26
C TYR A 469 1.08 4.55 -16.84
N TYR A 470 2.09 4.85 -17.65
CA TYR A 470 2.98 5.99 -17.43
C TYR A 470 2.19 7.31 -17.38
N ASN A 471 1.33 7.56 -18.38
CA ASN A 471 0.53 8.78 -18.44
C ASN A 471 -0.41 8.94 -17.23
N ALA A 472 -1.00 7.85 -16.73
CA ALA A 472 -1.84 7.87 -15.55
C ALA A 472 -1.06 8.27 -14.27
N LYS A 473 0.22 7.89 -14.16
CA LYS A 473 1.07 8.18 -13.00
C LYS A 473 1.81 9.53 -13.08
N LYS A 474 1.97 10.07 -14.28
CA LYS A 474 2.70 11.32 -14.51
C LYS A 474 2.26 12.47 -13.58
N PRO A 475 0.95 12.71 -13.34
CA PRO A 475 0.53 13.76 -12.41
C PRO A 475 1.04 13.57 -10.98
N VAL A 476 1.17 12.31 -10.52
CA VAL A 476 1.70 11.97 -9.21
C VAL A 476 3.16 12.44 -9.11
N PHE A 477 3.99 12.03 -10.06
CA PHE A 477 5.41 12.39 -10.05
C PHE A 477 5.63 13.89 -10.25
N SER A 478 4.84 14.54 -11.10
CA SER A 478 4.90 16.01 -11.26
C SER A 478 4.54 16.77 -9.98
N LYS A 479 3.71 16.18 -9.13
CA LYS A 479 3.26 16.81 -7.88
C LYS A 479 4.15 16.49 -6.68
N TYR A 480 4.70 15.28 -6.61
CA TYR A 480 5.34 14.74 -5.40
C TYR A 480 6.84 14.49 -5.53
N ALA A 481 7.44 14.73 -6.70
CA ALA A 481 8.88 14.69 -6.89
C ALA A 481 9.47 16.11 -6.91
N SER A 482 10.72 16.26 -6.44
CA SER A 482 11.46 17.53 -6.48
C SER A 482 11.81 17.96 -7.90
N GLY A 483 11.98 16.98 -8.78
CA GLY A 483 12.20 17.17 -10.20
C GLY A 483 11.67 15.97 -10.98
N SER A 484 11.18 16.22 -12.19
CA SER A 484 10.64 15.16 -13.08
C SER A 484 11.27 15.28 -14.45
N LYS A 485 11.88 14.19 -14.94
CA LYS A 485 12.54 14.13 -16.25
C LYS A 485 12.13 12.90 -17.02
N VAL A 486 12.08 13.05 -18.35
CA VAL A 486 11.78 11.96 -19.27
C VAL A 486 12.93 11.82 -20.24
N MET A 487 13.46 10.61 -20.30
CA MET A 487 14.48 10.22 -21.27
C MET A 487 13.86 9.25 -22.27
N THR A 488 14.13 9.41 -23.55
CA THR A 488 13.72 8.46 -24.57
C THR A 488 14.96 7.82 -25.19
N VAL A 489 15.01 6.51 -25.11
CA VAL A 489 16.08 5.71 -25.74
C VAL A 489 15.43 4.94 -26.88
N ASP A 490 15.72 5.35 -28.10
CA ASP A 490 15.27 4.63 -29.29
C ASP A 490 16.48 3.97 -29.97
N ASN A 491 16.39 2.65 -30.22
CA ASN A 491 17.44 1.95 -30.92
C ASN A 491 16.87 0.85 -31.83
N PRO A 492 16.43 1.23 -33.04
CA PRO A 492 15.86 0.29 -33.99
C PRO A 492 16.85 -0.78 -34.47
N LYS A 493 18.16 -0.58 -34.28
CA LYS A 493 19.20 -1.46 -34.82
C LYS A 493 19.73 -2.53 -33.88
N LEU A 494 19.35 -2.49 -32.57
CA LEU A 494 19.76 -3.52 -31.61
C LEU A 494 19.15 -4.91 -31.87
N ALA A 495 18.14 -5.01 -32.72
CA ALA A 495 17.43 -6.26 -32.98
C ALA A 495 18.26 -7.29 -33.74
N ASN A 496 19.29 -6.87 -34.49
CA ASN A 496 20.04 -7.74 -35.42
C ASN A 496 21.55 -7.82 -35.15
N LEU A 497 21.98 -7.53 -33.93
CA LEU A 497 23.40 -7.49 -33.59
C LEU A 497 23.91 -8.82 -33.03
N GLY A 498 24.99 -9.34 -33.64
CA GLY A 498 25.73 -10.50 -33.13
C GLY A 498 26.43 -10.23 -31.79
N GLU A 499 26.94 -11.27 -31.15
CA GLU A 499 27.49 -11.22 -29.78
C GLU A 499 28.70 -10.30 -29.62
N GLU A 500 29.58 -10.25 -30.63
CA GLU A 500 30.73 -9.33 -30.69
C GLU A 500 30.32 -7.85 -30.71
N THR A 501 29.24 -7.55 -31.41
CA THR A 501 28.68 -6.20 -31.49
C THR A 501 28.00 -5.82 -30.18
N ARG A 502 27.41 -6.78 -29.45
CA ARG A 502 26.84 -6.58 -28.11
C ARG A 502 27.91 -6.20 -27.10
N LEU A 503 29.08 -6.83 -27.14
CA LEU A 503 30.21 -6.50 -26.28
C LEU A 503 30.77 -5.10 -26.60
N SER A 504 30.88 -4.77 -27.87
CA SER A 504 31.27 -3.44 -28.35
C SER A 504 30.28 -2.35 -27.92
N ILE A 505 28.98 -2.66 -27.90
CA ILE A 505 27.93 -1.76 -27.41
C ILE A 505 28.10 -1.53 -25.92
N ARG A 506 28.31 -2.58 -25.12
CA ARG A 506 28.56 -2.47 -23.67
C ARG A 506 29.78 -1.59 -23.39
N THR A 507 30.86 -1.77 -24.15
CA THR A 507 32.08 -0.97 -24.02
C THR A 507 31.84 0.49 -24.42
N ARG A 508 31.06 0.74 -25.48
CA ARG A 508 30.71 2.09 -25.92
C ARG A 508 29.73 2.80 -24.99
N PHE A 509 28.77 2.10 -24.41
CA PHE A 509 27.92 2.66 -23.35
C PHE A 509 28.76 3.05 -22.13
N ARG A 510 29.74 2.24 -21.78
CA ARG A 510 30.72 2.58 -20.74
C ARG A 510 31.48 3.88 -21.09
N ASN A 511 31.93 4.00 -22.33
CA ASN A 511 32.69 5.17 -22.80
C ASN A 511 31.84 6.44 -22.96
N VAL A 512 30.56 6.31 -23.34
CA VAL A 512 29.61 7.43 -23.41
C VAL A 512 29.30 7.99 -22.03
N LEU A 513 29.25 7.13 -21.01
CA LEU A 513 29.10 7.56 -19.62
C LEU A 513 30.30 8.33 -19.07
N GLU A 514 31.51 8.01 -19.55
CA GLU A 514 32.75 8.69 -19.16
C GLU A 514 32.91 10.06 -19.83
N PHE A 515 32.25 10.29 -20.98
CA PHE A 515 32.45 11.51 -21.80
C PHE A 515 31.49 12.67 -21.52
N ASN A 516 30.37 12.48 -20.77
CA ASN A 516 29.32 13.50 -20.69
C ASN A 516 28.86 13.85 -19.27
N VAL A 517 29.79 14.35 -18.47
CA VAL A 517 29.47 14.93 -17.16
C VAL A 517 28.99 16.40 -17.25
N HIS A 518 28.93 17.02 -18.43
CA HIS A 518 28.86 18.48 -18.57
C HIS A 518 27.84 19.09 -19.56
N GLY A 519 26.56 18.70 -19.58
CA GLY A 519 25.54 19.39 -20.39
C GLY A 519 24.11 19.38 -19.84
N PRO A 520 23.19 20.30 -20.19
CA PRO A 520 21.82 20.35 -19.63
C PRO A 520 20.95 19.16 -20.10
N ILE A 521 20.26 18.50 -19.15
CA ILE A 521 19.40 17.31 -19.37
C ILE A 521 18.11 17.63 -20.16
N ASP A 522 17.87 18.87 -20.52
CA ASP A 522 16.63 19.26 -21.21
C ASP A 522 16.57 18.82 -22.67
N ALA A 523 17.66 18.30 -23.20
CA ALA A 523 17.71 17.71 -24.50
C ALA A 523 18.36 16.33 -24.41
N ILE A 524 17.57 15.27 -24.46
CA ILE A 524 18.07 14.03 -25.04
C ILE A 524 18.23 14.33 -26.51
N THR A 525 19.40 14.79 -26.85
CA THR A 525 19.76 14.98 -28.24
C THR A 525 20.17 13.60 -28.75
N TYR A 526 19.40 13.10 -29.65
CA TYR A 526 19.78 12.03 -30.54
C TYR A 526 20.99 12.49 -31.32
N VAL A 527 22.16 11.98 -31.04
CA VAL A 527 23.29 12.11 -31.94
C VAL A 527 23.45 10.80 -32.66
N GLU A 528 23.07 10.78 -33.93
CA GLU A 528 23.52 9.73 -34.81
C GLU A 528 25.03 9.75 -34.85
N GLY A 529 25.65 8.85 -34.11
CA GLY A 529 27.06 8.51 -34.37
C GLY A 529 27.18 7.89 -35.76
N PRO A 530 28.33 8.04 -36.44
CA PRO A 530 28.49 7.59 -37.79
C PRO A 530 28.05 6.15 -37.91
N LYS A 531 26.88 5.96 -38.47
CA LYS A 531 26.22 4.74 -38.96
C LYS A 531 25.79 3.65 -37.98
N MET A 532 26.02 3.66 -36.65
CA MET A 532 25.67 2.48 -35.90
C MET A 532 24.94 2.63 -34.56
N MET A 533 24.84 3.78 -33.96
CA MET A 533 24.04 3.96 -32.73
C MET A 533 23.67 5.40 -32.43
N PRO A 534 22.45 5.68 -31.98
CA PRO A 534 22.15 6.93 -31.30
C PRO A 534 22.91 6.99 -29.98
N ALA A 535 23.75 7.98 -29.80
CA ALA A 535 24.31 8.32 -28.51
C ALA A 535 23.25 9.04 -27.68
N VAL A 536 22.97 8.55 -26.49
CA VAL A 536 22.15 9.26 -25.52
C VAL A 536 23.07 10.24 -24.81
N TYR A 537 22.89 11.53 -25.07
CA TYR A 537 23.58 12.56 -24.33
C TYR A 537 22.82 12.90 -23.05
N PHE A 538 23.46 12.72 -21.93
CA PHE A 538 23.03 13.29 -20.68
C PHE A 538 23.58 14.72 -20.59
N GLY A 539 22.69 15.67 -20.72
CA GLY A 539 23.08 17.06 -20.51
C GLY A 539 23.35 17.36 -19.02
N ASN A 540 24.05 18.46 -18.75
CA ASN A 540 24.42 18.95 -17.44
C ASN A 540 23.22 19.33 -16.60
N ASN A 541 22.69 18.42 -15.82
CA ASN A 541 21.73 18.83 -14.84
C ASN A 541 21.75 17.90 -13.61
N SER A 542 20.84 18.16 -12.71
CA SER A 542 20.72 17.45 -11.44
C SER A 542 20.84 15.92 -11.52
N LEU A 543 20.51 15.33 -12.67
CA LEU A 543 20.61 13.88 -12.87
C LEU A 543 22.08 13.41 -12.90
N ASN A 544 22.92 14.07 -13.70
CA ASN A 544 24.32 13.68 -13.78
C ASN A 544 25.01 13.90 -12.44
N ARG A 545 24.65 14.97 -11.72
CA ARG A 545 25.14 15.16 -10.34
C ARG A 545 24.68 14.05 -9.42
N THR A 546 23.37 13.68 -9.48
CA THR A 546 22.80 12.63 -8.63
C THR A 546 23.33 11.23 -8.98
N LEU A 547 23.74 11.00 -10.23
CA LEU A 547 24.28 9.70 -10.67
C LEU A 547 25.81 9.62 -10.59
N ALA A 548 26.49 10.77 -10.48
CA ALA A 548 27.96 10.86 -10.36
C ALA A 548 28.45 11.06 -8.91
N GLU A 549 27.61 11.62 -8.02
CA GLU A 549 27.79 11.65 -6.57
C GLU A 549 27.19 10.38 -5.91
#